data_8e575e88e858359bd41e001a82020b10
#
_entry.id   8e575e88e858359bd41e001a82020b10
#
_cell.length_a   1.000
_cell.length_b   1.000
_cell.length_c   1.000
_cell.angle_alpha   90.00
_cell.angle_beta   90.00
_cell.angle_gamma   90.00
#
_symmetry.space_group_name_H-M   'P 1'
#
loop_
_entity.id
_entity.type
_entity.pdbx_description
1 polymer ?
#
loop_
_entity_poly.entity_id
_entity_poly.type
_entity_poly.pdbx_seq_one_letter_code
_entity_poly.pdbx_strand_id
1 'polypeptide(L)'
;MALRMDNVGIVVEDLSGAIEFFRELGLELEGRANVEGQWAGRVTGLGDQRVEIAMMRTPDGHGRLELSRFLAPHVVADHREAPVNALRYLRAGEWTRTR
;
A
#
# COMPACT_ATOMS: atom_id res chain seq x y z
N MET A 1 -18.77 20.30 3.69
CA MET A 1 -17.64 19.99 4.58
C MET A 1 -16.67 19.06 3.85
N ALA A 2 -15.40 19.37 3.89
CA ALA A 2 -14.39 18.53 3.25
C ALA A 2 -13.94 17.45 4.24
N LEU A 3 -13.89 16.21 3.76
CA LEU A 3 -13.31 15.11 4.51
C LEU A 3 -11.83 15.03 4.21
N ARG A 4 -11.06 14.74 5.24
CA ARG A 4 -9.62 14.56 5.08
C ARG A 4 -9.32 13.10 4.77
N MET A 5 -8.47 12.88 3.79
CA MET A 5 -7.98 11.53 3.51
C MET A 5 -6.71 11.31 4.32
N ASP A 6 -6.73 10.31 5.21
CA ASP A 6 -5.57 10.03 6.06
C ASP A 6 -4.50 9.26 5.32
N ASN A 7 -4.87 8.20 4.63
CA ASN A 7 -3.90 7.45 3.87
C ASN A 7 -4.55 6.69 2.72
N VAL A 8 -3.70 6.21 1.83
CA VAL A 8 -4.07 5.30 0.75
C VAL A 8 -3.21 4.07 0.89
N GLY A 9 -3.83 2.91 0.85
CA GLY A 9 -3.11 1.65 0.96
C GLY A 9 -2.77 1.08 -0.40
N ILE A 10 -1.54 0.59 -0.55
CA ILE A 10 -1.07 -0.04 -1.77
C ILE A 10 -0.40 -1.36 -1.41
N VAL A 11 -0.83 -2.43 -2.06
CA VAL A 11 -0.19 -3.73 -1.90
C VAL A 11 0.93 -3.85 -2.92
N VAL A 12 2.12 -4.17 -2.44
CA VAL A 12 3.32 -4.24 -3.28
C VAL A 12 3.99 -5.60 -3.09
N GLU A 13 4.78 -5.99 -4.08
CA GLU A 13 5.54 -7.23 -4.02
C GLU A 13 6.90 -7.04 -3.36
N ASP A 14 7.54 -5.91 -3.62
CA ASP A 14 8.86 -5.56 -3.10
C ASP A 14 8.75 -4.31 -2.26
N LEU A 15 8.68 -4.49 -0.94
CA LEU A 15 8.49 -3.35 -0.04
C LEU A 15 9.66 -2.38 -0.06
N SER A 16 10.88 -2.90 -0.03
CA SER A 16 12.08 -2.05 -0.04
C SER A 16 12.18 -1.23 -1.32
N GLY A 17 11.89 -1.87 -2.45
CA GLY A 17 11.89 -1.17 -3.74
C GLY A 17 10.82 -0.10 -3.81
N ALA A 18 9.63 -0.39 -3.28
CA ALA A 18 8.56 0.60 -3.25
C ALA A 18 8.93 1.80 -2.37
N ILE A 19 9.54 1.55 -1.22
CA ILE A 19 10.00 2.64 -0.34
C ILE A 19 10.99 3.53 -1.09
N GLU A 20 11.96 2.95 -1.77
CA GLU A 20 12.95 3.73 -2.51
C GLU A 20 12.31 4.54 -3.62
N PHE A 21 11.37 3.94 -4.34
CA PHE A 21 10.64 4.64 -5.39
C PHE A 21 9.95 5.89 -4.85
N PHE A 22 9.22 5.76 -3.74
CA PHE A 22 8.50 6.90 -3.20
C PHE A 22 9.42 7.91 -2.53
N ARG A 23 10.57 7.46 -2.02
CA ARG A 23 11.58 8.41 -1.53
C ARG A 23 12.10 9.29 -2.65
N GLU A 24 12.30 8.74 -3.82
CA GLU A 24 12.76 9.53 -4.98
C GLU A 24 11.72 10.54 -5.41
N LEU A 25 10.44 10.29 -5.14
CA LEU A 25 9.37 11.25 -5.41
C LEU A 25 9.24 12.30 -4.31
N GLY A 26 10.03 12.18 -3.25
CA GLY A 26 10.04 13.17 -2.18
C GLY A 26 9.30 12.76 -0.92
N LEU A 27 8.72 11.56 -0.87
CA LEU A 27 8.07 11.10 0.34
C LEU A 27 9.10 10.64 1.37
N GLU A 28 8.71 10.72 2.63
CA GLU A 28 9.55 10.31 3.74
C GLU A 28 9.01 9.06 4.38
N LEU A 29 9.91 8.16 4.78
CA LEU A 29 9.53 6.96 5.51
C LEU A 29 9.27 7.33 6.97
N GLU A 30 8.04 7.14 7.43
CA GLU A 30 7.68 7.36 8.83
C GLU A 30 8.03 6.17 9.71
N GLY A 31 7.84 4.96 9.20
CA GLY A 31 8.12 3.77 9.96
C GLY A 31 7.77 2.50 9.22
N ARG A 32 8.24 1.39 9.75
CA ARG A 32 7.97 0.05 9.25
C ARG A 32 7.52 -0.82 10.40
N ALA A 33 6.64 -1.77 10.14
CA ALA A 33 6.17 -2.70 11.15
C ALA A 33 5.74 -4.01 10.51
N ASN A 34 5.76 -5.06 11.31
CA ASN A 34 5.17 -6.34 10.93
C ASN A 34 3.88 -6.50 11.72
N VAL A 35 2.80 -6.83 11.01
CA VAL A 35 1.50 -7.06 11.62
C VAL A 35 1.12 -8.50 11.35
N GLU A 36 0.74 -9.24 12.41
CA GLU A 36 0.35 -10.63 12.23
C GLU A 36 -0.67 -11.05 13.28
N GLY A 37 -1.32 -12.19 13.03
CA GLY A 37 -2.24 -12.80 13.93
C GLY A 37 -3.69 -12.75 13.48
N GLN A 38 -4.55 -13.42 14.21
CA GLN A 38 -5.96 -13.54 13.86
C GLN A 38 -6.70 -12.23 13.95
N TRP A 39 -6.25 -11.35 14.84
CA TRP A 39 -6.88 -10.05 14.98
C TRP A 39 -6.80 -9.26 13.66
N ALA A 40 -5.60 -9.23 13.07
CA ALA A 40 -5.41 -8.54 11.80
C ALA A 40 -6.26 -9.19 10.70
N GLY A 41 -6.34 -10.52 10.68
CA GLY A 41 -7.17 -11.24 9.73
C GLY A 41 -8.64 -10.92 9.87
N ARG A 42 -9.11 -10.71 11.10
CA ARG A 42 -10.51 -10.35 11.32
C ARG A 42 -10.87 -8.99 10.75
N VAL A 43 -9.93 -8.05 10.80
CA VAL A 43 -10.15 -6.72 10.24
C VAL A 43 -10.24 -6.77 8.71
N THR A 44 -9.42 -7.60 8.08
CA THR A 44 -9.37 -7.70 6.63
C THR A 44 -10.22 -8.81 6.05
N GLY A 45 -10.68 -9.74 6.90
CA GLY A 45 -11.43 -10.91 6.46
C GLY A 45 -10.57 -12.01 5.85
N LEU A 46 -9.25 -11.96 6.01
CA LEU A 46 -8.34 -12.91 5.39
C LEU A 46 -7.89 -14.04 6.31
N GLY A 47 -8.37 -14.09 7.55
CA GLY A 47 -7.92 -15.09 8.52
C GLY A 47 -6.58 -14.73 9.13
N ASP A 48 -5.74 -15.71 9.42
CA ASP A 48 -4.41 -15.44 9.94
C ASP A 48 -3.59 -14.69 8.89
N GLN A 49 -3.02 -13.56 9.29
CA GLN A 49 -2.39 -12.66 8.38
C GLN A 49 -1.00 -12.29 8.87
N ARG A 50 -0.04 -12.25 7.94
CA ARG A 50 1.27 -11.67 8.19
C ARG A 50 1.56 -10.68 7.09
N VAL A 51 1.82 -9.45 7.48
CA VAL A 51 2.00 -8.33 6.56
C VAL A 51 3.15 -7.47 7.05
N GLU A 52 4.01 -7.09 6.13
CA GLU A 52 4.98 -6.02 6.37
C GLU A 52 4.37 -4.71 5.89
N ILE A 53 4.44 -3.70 6.71
CA ILE A 53 3.85 -2.39 6.40
C ILE A 53 4.91 -1.32 6.49
N ALA A 54 4.89 -0.39 5.55
CA ALA A 54 5.69 0.82 5.61
C ALA A 54 4.76 2.01 5.43
N MET A 55 4.92 3.00 6.28
CA MET A 55 4.14 4.23 6.17
C MET A 55 5.02 5.32 5.60
N MET A 56 4.60 5.87 4.47
CA MET A 56 5.27 6.98 3.81
C MET A 56 4.44 8.23 3.98
N ARG A 57 5.11 9.36 4.12
CA ARG A 57 4.45 10.65 4.36
C ARG A 57 4.90 11.65 3.30
N THR A 58 3.96 12.47 2.82
CA THR A 58 4.32 13.59 1.96
C THR A 58 5.07 14.65 2.77
N PRO A 59 5.99 15.42 2.12
CA PRO A 59 6.79 16.43 2.85
C PRO A 59 5.97 17.48 3.57
N ASP A 60 4.78 17.80 3.04
CA ASP A 60 3.88 18.76 3.68
C ASP A 60 3.13 18.18 4.87
N GLY A 61 3.27 16.89 5.12
CA GLY A 61 2.62 16.23 6.24
C GLY A 61 1.13 15.96 6.07
N HIS A 62 0.56 16.22 4.91
CA HIS A 62 -0.88 16.11 4.71
C HIS A 62 -1.34 14.77 4.15
N GLY A 63 -0.44 14.00 3.56
CA GLY A 63 -0.82 12.73 2.96
C GLY A 63 0.10 11.60 3.39
N ARG A 64 -0.48 10.39 3.41
CA ARG A 64 0.27 9.19 3.72
C ARG A 64 -0.06 8.08 2.75
N LEU A 65 0.94 7.25 2.48
CA LEU A 65 0.77 5.99 1.78
C LEU A 65 1.12 4.87 2.73
N GLU A 66 0.26 3.87 2.80
CA GLU A 66 0.55 2.66 3.53
C GLU A 66 0.92 1.57 2.53
N LEU A 67 2.19 1.21 2.50
CA LEU A 67 2.69 0.17 1.62
C LEU A 67 2.64 -1.15 2.36
N SER A 68 2.03 -2.17 1.76
CA SER A 68 1.84 -3.46 2.41
C SER A 68 2.38 -4.57 1.53
N ARG A 69 3.15 -5.48 2.12
CA ARG A 69 3.60 -6.69 1.46
C ARG A 69 3.06 -7.87 2.23
N PHE A 70 2.18 -8.64 1.61
CA PHE A 70 1.57 -9.80 2.26
C PHE A 70 2.51 -10.99 2.21
N LEU A 71 2.79 -11.55 3.38
CA LEU A 71 3.57 -12.77 3.52
C LEU A 71 2.67 -13.97 3.67
N ALA A 72 1.51 -13.78 4.30
CA ALA A 72 0.48 -14.80 4.46
C ALA A 72 -0.86 -14.13 4.70
N PRO A 73 -1.93 -14.51 3.99
CA PRO A 73 -1.88 -15.36 2.81
C PRO A 73 -1.20 -14.69 1.64
N HIS A 74 -0.79 -15.50 0.67
CA HIS A 74 -0.16 -14.95 -0.53
C HIS A 74 -1.14 -14.10 -1.33
N VAL A 75 -0.58 -13.19 -2.12
CA VAL A 75 -1.36 -12.38 -3.04
C VAL A 75 -2.13 -13.30 -3.99
N VAL A 76 -3.44 -13.08 -4.12
CA VAL A 76 -4.30 -13.94 -4.91
C VAL A 76 -4.52 -13.44 -6.33
N ALA A 77 -4.22 -12.18 -6.60
CA ALA A 77 -4.41 -11.62 -7.94
C ALA A 77 -3.32 -10.58 -8.21
N ASP A 78 -2.82 -10.59 -9.44
CA ASP A 78 -1.81 -9.64 -9.88
C ASP A 78 -2.42 -8.79 -10.99
N HIS A 79 -2.65 -7.52 -10.72
CA HIS A 79 -3.30 -6.60 -11.66
C HIS A 79 -2.31 -5.71 -12.41
N ARG A 80 -1.01 -6.01 -12.32
CA ARG A 80 0.00 -5.15 -12.97
C ARG A 80 -0.19 -5.06 -14.47
N GLU A 81 -0.66 -6.13 -15.08
CA GLU A 81 -0.88 -6.19 -16.53
C GLU A 81 -2.31 -5.86 -16.93
N ALA A 82 -3.19 -5.57 -15.98
CA ALA A 82 -4.57 -5.25 -16.31
C ALA A 82 -4.65 -3.90 -17.02
N PRO A 83 -5.53 -3.77 -18.02
CA PRO A 83 -5.68 -2.50 -18.72
C PRO A 83 -6.29 -1.44 -17.79
N VAL A 84 -6.04 -0.19 -18.12
CA VAL A 84 -6.49 0.94 -17.29
C VAL A 84 -7.99 0.94 -17.12
N ASN A 85 -8.73 0.48 -18.12
CA ASN A 85 -10.19 0.48 -18.09
C ASN A 85 -10.80 -0.79 -17.49
N ALA A 86 -10.02 -1.65 -16.87
CA ALA A 86 -10.55 -2.78 -16.13
C ALA A 86 -11.29 -2.30 -14.89
N LEU A 87 -12.35 -2.99 -14.50
CA LEU A 87 -13.08 -2.65 -13.27
C LEU A 87 -12.22 -2.98 -12.06
N ARG A 88 -11.79 -1.97 -11.35
CA ARG A 88 -10.97 -2.12 -10.15
C ARG A 88 -10.75 -0.75 -9.53
N TYR A 89 -10.16 -0.75 -8.33
CA TYR A 89 -9.67 0.49 -7.75
C TYR A 89 -8.38 0.90 -8.43
N LEU A 90 -8.27 2.19 -8.76
CA LEU A 90 -7.01 2.77 -9.18
C LEU A 90 -6.25 3.21 -7.94
N ARG A 91 -5.05 2.70 -7.80
CA ARG A 91 -4.17 3.05 -6.69
C ARG A 91 -3.06 3.97 -7.19
N ALA A 92 -2.39 4.65 -6.25
CA ALA A 92 -1.36 5.62 -6.62
C ALA A 92 -0.29 5.01 -7.52
N GLY A 93 0.09 3.75 -7.29
CA GLY A 93 1.06 3.07 -8.13
C GLY A 93 0.58 2.88 -9.57
N GLU A 94 -0.71 2.61 -9.74
CA GLU A 94 -1.29 2.48 -11.08
C GLU A 94 -1.36 3.82 -11.78
N TRP A 95 -1.62 4.88 -11.02
CA TRP A 95 -1.61 6.23 -11.54
C TRP A 95 -0.25 6.59 -12.11
N THR A 96 0.82 6.27 -11.39
CA THR A 96 2.16 6.57 -11.87
C THR A 96 2.50 5.80 -13.12
N ARG A 97 1.97 4.61 -13.31
CA ARG A 97 2.18 3.83 -14.53
C ARG A 97 1.45 4.42 -15.73
N THR A 98 0.31 5.05 -15.51
CA THR A 98 -0.51 5.57 -16.60
C THR A 98 -0.09 6.97 -17.04
N ARG A 99 0.79 7.58 -16.31
CA ARG A 99 1.28 8.92 -16.63
C ARG A 99 2.57 8.88 -17.41
#